data_cc87ddb8deb271774dbea05b7f07ef46
#
_entry.id   cc87ddb8deb271774dbea05b7f07ef46
#
_cell.length_a   1.000
_cell.length_b   1.000
_cell.length_c   1.000
_cell.angle_alpha   90.00
_cell.angle_beta   90.00
_cell.angle_gamma   90.00
#
_symmetry.space_group_name_H-M   'P 1'
#
loop_
_entity.id
_entity.type
_entity.pdbx_description
1 polymer ?
#
loop_
_entity_poly.entity_id
_entity_poly.type
_entity_poly.pdbx_seq_one_letter_code
_entity_poly.pdbx_strand_id
1 'polypeptide(L)'
;MITDDILQLRQQAIELYRIKREQEALELFERAAECGDHLSNVYIARYMLSKYKYGEAEMSVDQVIDAYESAPQPVEDALLIEAAAEAYYILGEMDDDNFAAELAESHWNKAASLGCVKAYYRLGYLLYNCGDNRLEEALEYWKMGAEAGDDNCIAPYNEHLYEDTEEPIYEGETDENGLPHGEGVMYYPKTELKEWCGIKVAPKCYEGQWCHGVKSGKGKMLYFAEDMWSRVSYTGDWKNDMPEGTGQLCECFIDVKKQTLEETYRYEGDWVAGSREGFGVETLKDKRTIMCYWVSDRKQGEGLMQRPDGKSFRGVWDE
;
A
#
# COMPACT_ATOMS: atom_id res chain seq x y z
N MET A 1 17.22 33.46 9.11
CA MET A 1 17.59 33.08 7.73
C MET A 1 18.62 31.96 7.81
N ILE A 2 18.31 30.80 7.27
CA ILE A 2 19.23 29.66 7.18
C ILE A 2 20.31 30.01 6.17
N THR A 3 21.58 29.87 6.57
CA THR A 3 22.72 30.13 5.70
C THR A 3 23.05 28.96 4.82
N ASP A 4 23.77 29.18 3.71
CA ASP A 4 24.22 28.11 2.80
C ASP A 4 25.03 27.03 3.54
N ASP A 5 25.80 27.38 4.56
CA ASP A 5 26.55 26.44 5.38
C ASP A 5 25.67 25.48 6.16
N ILE A 6 24.52 25.95 6.68
CA ILE A 6 23.55 25.12 7.40
C ILE A 6 22.85 24.14 6.44
N LEU A 7 22.46 24.62 5.26
CA LEU A 7 21.90 23.75 4.21
C LEU A 7 22.88 22.66 3.76
N GLN A 8 24.17 22.97 3.68
CA GLN A 8 25.23 22.00 3.37
C GLN A 8 25.37 20.95 4.49
N LEU A 9 25.30 21.35 5.77
CA LEU A 9 25.32 20.40 6.89
C LEU A 9 24.16 19.40 6.80
N ARG A 10 22.93 19.89 6.58
CA ARG A 10 21.76 19.03 6.41
C ARG A 10 21.93 18.10 5.21
N GLN A 11 22.41 18.60 4.07
CA GLN A 11 22.58 17.77 2.88
C GLN A 11 23.63 16.65 3.11
N GLN A 12 24.74 16.95 3.78
CA GLN A 12 25.73 15.95 4.16
C GLN A 12 25.15 14.91 5.12
N ALA A 13 24.34 15.34 6.09
CA ALA A 13 23.65 14.45 7.01
C ALA A 13 22.70 13.49 6.27
N ILE A 14 21.91 13.98 5.31
CA ILE A 14 21.03 13.17 4.47
C ILE A 14 21.81 12.10 3.69
N GLU A 15 22.94 12.46 3.09
CA GLU A 15 23.78 11.50 2.37
C GLU A 15 24.36 10.42 3.29
N LEU A 16 24.83 10.78 4.49
CA LEU A 16 25.30 9.82 5.49
C LEU A 16 24.18 8.89 5.95
N TYR A 17 22.97 9.43 6.15
CA TYR A 17 21.79 8.63 6.52
C TYR A 17 21.42 7.59 5.45
N ARG A 18 21.45 7.98 4.17
CA ARG A 18 21.21 7.09 3.03
C ARG A 18 22.18 5.91 2.96
N ILE A 19 23.47 6.13 3.28
CA ILE A 19 24.49 5.08 3.27
C ILE A 19 24.61 4.34 4.62
N LYS A 20 23.61 4.45 5.51
CA LYS A 20 23.53 3.78 6.80
C LYS A 20 24.59 4.17 7.83
N ARG A 21 25.20 5.36 7.71
CA ARG A 21 26.08 5.96 8.72
C ARG A 21 25.24 6.85 9.63
N GLU A 22 24.27 6.24 10.30
CA GLU A 22 23.18 6.94 11.02
C GLU A 22 23.70 7.81 12.17
N GLN A 23 24.71 7.36 12.93
CA GLN A 23 25.24 8.12 14.06
C GLN A 23 25.93 9.41 13.62
N GLU A 24 26.71 9.35 12.55
CA GLU A 24 27.38 10.52 12.00
C GLU A 24 26.40 11.50 11.35
N ALA A 25 25.34 10.94 10.73
CA ALA A 25 24.24 11.75 10.23
C ALA A 25 23.54 12.52 11.36
N LEU A 26 23.25 11.82 12.48
CA LEU A 26 22.59 12.43 13.64
C LEU A 26 23.39 13.63 14.17
N GLU A 27 24.71 13.50 14.37
CA GLU A 27 25.58 14.58 14.84
C GLU A 27 25.52 15.83 13.94
N LEU A 28 25.38 15.64 12.61
CA LEU A 28 25.24 16.75 11.68
C LEU A 28 23.84 17.35 11.70
N PHE A 29 22.79 16.52 11.86
CA PHE A 29 21.43 17.03 12.03
C PHE A 29 21.28 17.83 13.32
N GLU A 30 21.83 17.37 14.44
CA GLU A 30 21.82 18.08 15.72
C GLU A 30 22.51 19.48 15.58
N ARG A 31 23.68 19.53 14.94
CA ARG A 31 24.38 20.81 14.70
C ARG A 31 23.58 21.74 13.78
N ALA A 32 22.93 21.23 12.76
CA ALA A 32 22.10 22.05 11.87
C ALA A 32 20.85 22.56 12.62
N ALA A 33 20.22 21.72 13.43
CA ALA A 33 19.05 22.07 14.26
C ALA A 33 19.39 23.16 15.30
N GLU A 34 20.56 23.06 15.99
CA GLU A 34 21.07 24.11 16.89
C GLU A 34 21.26 25.46 16.19
N CYS A 35 21.52 25.44 14.89
CA CYS A 35 21.59 26.65 14.06
C CYS A 35 20.26 27.12 13.49
N GLY A 36 19.13 26.51 13.90
CA GLY A 36 17.77 26.89 13.49
C GLY A 36 17.23 26.18 12.26
N ASP A 37 17.83 25.06 11.83
CA ASP A 37 17.28 24.25 10.75
C ASP A 37 16.21 23.30 11.26
N HIS A 38 14.97 23.70 11.21
CA HIS A 38 13.82 22.95 11.72
C HIS A 38 13.61 21.60 11.00
N LEU A 39 13.96 21.47 9.69
CA LEU A 39 13.90 20.20 8.99
C LEU A 39 14.88 19.16 9.58
N SER A 40 16.00 19.57 10.12
CA SER A 40 16.93 18.67 10.82
C SER A 40 16.29 18.07 12.07
N ASN A 41 15.44 18.80 12.81
CA ASN A 41 14.68 18.24 13.94
C ASN A 41 13.71 17.13 13.48
N VAL A 42 13.11 17.25 12.31
CA VAL A 42 12.28 16.19 11.71
C VAL A 42 13.07 14.91 11.47
N TYR A 43 14.29 15.02 10.92
CA TYR A 43 15.17 13.86 10.73
C TYR A 43 15.62 13.24 12.06
N ILE A 44 15.91 14.06 13.07
CA ILE A 44 16.23 13.59 14.44
C ILE A 44 15.04 12.81 15.01
N ALA A 45 13.82 13.34 14.91
CA ALA A 45 12.61 12.67 15.37
C ALA A 45 12.43 11.28 14.71
N ARG A 46 12.57 11.20 13.38
CA ARG A 46 12.49 9.93 12.64
C ARG A 46 13.57 8.94 13.07
N TYR A 47 14.78 9.41 13.30
CA TYR A 47 15.86 8.56 13.85
C TYR A 47 15.51 8.04 15.24
N MET A 48 15.02 8.90 16.15
CA MET A 48 14.62 8.52 17.51
C MET A 48 13.48 7.49 17.51
N LEU A 49 12.49 7.66 16.64
CA LEU A 49 11.42 6.67 16.46
C LEU A 49 11.97 5.32 15.97
N SER A 50 12.94 5.31 15.05
CA SER A 50 13.58 4.07 14.59
C SER A 50 14.31 3.31 15.69
N LYS A 51 14.65 3.98 16.81
CA LYS A 51 15.29 3.43 18.01
C LYS A 51 14.31 3.24 19.18
N TYR A 52 13.00 3.38 18.93
CA TYR A 52 11.93 3.29 19.95
C TYR A 52 12.05 4.33 21.06
N LYS A 53 12.63 5.50 20.80
CA LYS A 53 12.82 6.61 21.73
C LYS A 53 11.73 7.66 21.55
N TYR A 54 10.49 7.31 21.84
CA TYR A 54 9.31 8.12 21.56
C TYR A 54 9.35 9.53 22.20
N GLY A 55 9.75 9.63 23.49
CA GLY A 55 9.82 10.93 24.18
C GLY A 55 10.89 11.88 23.60
N GLU A 56 12.04 11.35 23.11
CA GLU A 56 13.06 12.16 22.43
C GLU A 56 12.58 12.60 21.04
N ALA A 57 11.82 11.74 20.35
CA ALA A 57 11.19 12.08 19.08
C ALA A 57 10.13 13.19 19.24
N GLU A 58 9.24 13.06 20.23
CA GLU A 58 8.21 14.05 20.57
C GLU A 58 8.84 15.42 20.86
N MET A 59 9.87 15.49 21.71
CA MET A 59 10.59 16.73 21.98
C MET A 59 11.15 17.41 20.72
N SER A 60 11.64 16.63 19.76
CA SER A 60 12.18 17.18 18.51
C SER A 60 11.07 17.70 17.60
N VAL A 61 9.91 17.06 17.59
CA VAL A 61 8.73 17.48 16.84
C VAL A 61 8.11 18.75 17.46
N ASP A 62 7.96 18.79 18.79
CA ASP A 62 7.40 19.94 19.52
C ASP A 62 8.20 21.22 19.27
N GLN A 63 9.52 21.14 19.22
CA GLN A 63 10.36 22.29 18.88
C GLN A 63 10.03 22.89 17.50
N VAL A 64 9.68 22.07 16.53
CA VAL A 64 9.28 22.53 15.19
C VAL A 64 7.90 23.18 15.23
N ILE A 65 6.97 22.54 15.93
CA ILE A 65 5.59 23.03 16.05
C ILE A 65 5.55 24.36 16.80
N ASP A 66 6.25 24.45 17.94
CA ASP A 66 6.36 25.69 18.71
C ASP A 66 6.93 26.84 17.86
N ALA A 67 7.96 26.56 17.05
CA ALA A 67 8.54 27.53 16.14
C ALA A 67 7.54 27.99 15.08
N TYR A 68 6.77 27.06 14.50
CA TYR A 68 5.74 27.37 13.51
C TYR A 68 4.56 28.17 14.11
N GLU A 69 4.05 27.77 15.28
CA GLU A 69 2.90 28.39 15.93
C GLU A 69 3.25 29.77 16.50
N SER A 70 4.50 29.99 16.92
CA SER A 70 4.99 31.27 17.41
C SER A 70 5.37 32.25 16.30
N ALA A 71 5.46 31.79 15.05
CA ALA A 71 5.79 32.66 13.91
C ALA A 71 4.64 33.63 13.57
N PRO A 72 4.96 34.83 13.05
CA PRO A 72 3.93 35.74 12.55
C PRO A 72 3.08 35.08 11.46
N GLN A 73 1.76 35.23 11.57
CA GLN A 73 0.82 34.64 10.61
C GLN A 73 0.40 35.68 9.54
N PRO A 74 0.27 35.24 8.25
CA PRO A 74 0.60 33.93 7.72
C PRO A 74 2.13 33.68 7.72
N VAL A 75 2.55 32.43 7.96
CA VAL A 75 3.96 32.04 7.90
C VAL A 75 4.41 32.08 6.44
N GLU A 76 5.46 32.86 6.14
CA GLU A 76 6.04 32.99 4.80
C GLU A 76 7.30 32.12 4.58
N ASP A 77 7.89 31.58 5.66
CA ASP A 77 9.07 30.73 5.59
C ASP A 77 8.67 29.31 5.10
N ALA A 78 8.95 29.04 3.82
CA ALA A 78 8.59 27.78 3.19
C ALA A 78 9.26 26.56 3.87
N LEU A 79 10.49 26.70 4.38
CA LEU A 79 11.20 25.61 5.07
C LEU A 79 10.60 25.32 6.45
N LEU A 80 10.11 26.35 7.14
CA LEU A 80 9.41 26.18 8.40
C LEU A 80 8.04 25.54 8.19
N ILE A 81 7.32 25.91 7.13
CA ILE A 81 6.04 25.28 6.75
C ILE A 81 6.26 23.80 6.42
N GLU A 82 7.27 23.47 5.62
CA GLU A 82 7.61 22.09 5.27
C GLU A 82 7.98 21.27 6.53
N ALA A 83 8.79 21.84 7.42
CA ALA A 83 9.16 21.18 8.68
C ALA A 83 7.94 20.95 9.57
N ALA A 84 7.04 21.92 9.71
CA ALA A 84 5.82 21.79 10.50
C ALA A 84 4.87 20.75 9.90
N ALA A 85 4.72 20.70 8.57
CA ALA A 85 3.92 19.70 7.89
C ALA A 85 4.40 18.26 8.20
N GLU A 86 5.70 18.01 8.12
CA GLU A 86 6.30 16.72 8.47
C GLU A 86 6.23 16.44 9.98
N ALA A 87 6.35 17.45 10.84
CA ALA A 87 6.22 17.32 12.29
C ALA A 87 4.81 16.86 12.70
N TYR A 88 3.78 17.51 12.19
CA TYR A 88 2.39 17.09 12.41
C TYR A 88 2.12 15.69 11.84
N TYR A 89 2.71 15.36 10.70
CA TYR A 89 2.60 14.00 10.16
C TYR A 89 3.17 12.94 11.11
N ILE A 90 4.34 13.20 11.70
CA ILE A 90 4.98 12.30 12.68
C ILE A 90 4.13 12.18 13.95
N LEU A 91 3.55 13.27 14.46
CA LEU A 91 2.63 13.20 15.61
C LEU A 91 1.44 12.31 15.31
N GLY A 92 0.83 12.44 14.13
CA GLY A 92 -0.26 11.56 13.72
C GLY A 92 0.14 10.08 13.68
N GLU A 93 1.37 9.76 13.24
CA GLU A 93 1.89 8.38 13.30
C GLU A 93 2.06 7.88 14.74
N MET A 94 2.56 8.73 15.65
CA MET A 94 2.72 8.39 17.07
C MET A 94 1.36 8.19 17.76
N ASP A 95 0.36 9.00 17.45
CA ASP A 95 -0.99 8.87 18.00
C ASP A 95 -1.69 7.61 17.49
N ASP A 96 -1.55 7.27 16.20
CA ASP A 96 -2.07 6.04 15.63
C ASP A 96 -1.44 4.82 16.30
N ASP A 97 -0.13 4.84 16.55
CA ASP A 97 0.57 3.80 17.31
C ASP A 97 0.06 3.65 18.74
N ASN A 98 -0.44 4.71 19.34
CA ASN A 98 -1.02 4.74 20.69
C ASN A 98 -2.54 4.52 20.70
N PHE A 99 -3.16 4.17 19.57
CA PHE A 99 -4.60 3.98 19.40
C PHE A 99 -5.43 5.25 19.70
N ALA A 100 -4.86 6.43 19.49
CA ALA A 100 -5.51 7.73 19.69
C ALA A 100 -6.01 8.28 18.32
N ALA A 101 -6.99 7.58 17.72
CA ALA A 101 -7.46 7.85 16.35
C ALA A 101 -7.91 9.30 16.12
N GLU A 102 -8.61 9.93 17.07
CA GLU A 102 -9.07 11.32 16.95
C GLU A 102 -7.90 12.32 16.92
N LEU A 103 -6.84 12.07 17.69
CA LEU A 103 -5.64 12.90 17.68
C LEU A 103 -4.85 12.67 16.38
N ALA A 104 -4.70 11.43 15.96
CA ALA A 104 -4.06 11.09 14.69
C ALA A 104 -4.75 11.77 13.51
N GLU A 105 -6.09 11.72 13.45
CA GLU A 105 -6.89 12.41 12.43
C GLU A 105 -6.63 13.92 12.45
N SER A 106 -6.64 14.53 13.65
CA SER A 106 -6.41 15.97 13.81
C SER A 106 -5.02 16.38 13.31
N HIS A 107 -3.97 15.65 13.70
CA HIS A 107 -2.61 15.96 13.31
C HIS A 107 -2.35 15.71 11.81
N TRP A 108 -2.87 14.62 11.23
CA TRP A 108 -2.75 14.41 9.79
C TRP A 108 -3.53 15.42 8.95
N ASN A 109 -4.71 15.89 9.42
CA ASN A 109 -5.43 16.99 8.78
C ASN A 109 -4.59 18.29 8.79
N LYS A 110 -3.93 18.58 9.91
CA LYS A 110 -3.04 19.75 10.00
C LYS A 110 -1.85 19.59 9.05
N ALA A 111 -1.22 18.41 9.01
CA ALA A 111 -0.12 18.11 8.09
C ALA A 111 -0.55 18.29 6.62
N ALA A 112 -1.71 17.73 6.23
CA ALA A 112 -2.27 17.88 4.88
C ALA A 112 -2.53 19.35 4.51
N SER A 113 -3.09 20.13 5.43
CA SER A 113 -3.33 21.57 5.23
C SER A 113 -2.06 22.39 5.00
N LEU A 114 -0.91 21.89 5.45
CA LEU A 114 0.42 22.47 5.26
C LEU A 114 1.16 21.89 4.05
N GLY A 115 0.52 21.00 3.29
CA GLY A 115 1.05 20.43 2.05
C GLY A 115 1.75 19.07 2.20
N CYS A 116 1.63 18.39 3.35
CA CYS A 116 2.12 17.03 3.50
C CYS A 116 1.21 16.03 2.76
N VAL A 117 1.53 15.74 1.51
CA VAL A 117 0.69 14.89 0.63
C VAL A 117 0.50 13.47 1.19
N LYS A 118 1.50 12.91 1.88
CA LYS A 118 1.42 11.58 2.52
C LYS A 118 0.30 11.48 3.58
N ALA A 119 -0.12 12.60 4.15
CA ALA A 119 -1.17 12.61 5.17
C ALA A 119 -2.52 12.16 4.59
N TYR A 120 -2.79 12.41 3.31
CA TYR A 120 -4.02 11.96 2.65
C TYR A 120 -4.16 10.44 2.65
N TYR A 121 -3.07 9.71 2.41
CA TYR A 121 -3.08 8.25 2.46
C TYR A 121 -3.47 7.72 3.85
N ARG A 122 -2.87 8.30 4.90
CA ARG A 122 -3.16 7.93 6.29
C ARG A 122 -4.58 8.26 6.71
N LEU A 123 -5.05 9.46 6.37
CA LEU A 123 -6.43 9.89 6.63
C LEU A 123 -7.44 8.95 5.98
N GLY A 124 -7.26 8.64 4.71
CA GLY A 124 -8.15 7.71 4.02
C GLY A 124 -8.22 6.35 4.71
N TYR A 125 -7.09 5.75 5.09
CA TYR A 125 -7.09 4.47 5.80
C TYR A 125 -7.66 4.55 7.22
N LEU A 126 -7.37 5.62 7.96
CA LEU A 126 -7.96 5.82 9.29
C LEU A 126 -9.49 5.84 9.22
N LEU A 127 -10.04 6.65 8.31
CA LEU A 127 -11.48 6.82 8.15
C LEU A 127 -12.15 5.54 7.65
N TYR A 128 -11.55 4.88 6.69
CA TYR A 128 -12.03 3.59 6.18
C TYR A 128 -12.14 2.52 7.29
N ASN A 129 -11.21 2.53 8.24
CA ASN A 129 -11.16 1.55 9.33
C ASN A 129 -11.98 1.92 10.58
N CYS A 130 -12.44 3.17 10.70
CA CYS A 130 -13.24 3.61 11.87
C CYS A 130 -14.65 3.00 11.92
N GLY A 131 -15.08 2.23 10.93
CA GLY A 131 -16.30 1.41 10.99
C GLY A 131 -17.63 2.17 10.90
N ASP A 132 -17.63 3.48 10.86
CA ASP A 132 -18.81 4.34 10.96
C ASP A 132 -19.32 4.86 9.60
N ASN A 133 -19.26 4.08 8.54
CA ASN A 133 -19.68 4.49 7.19
C ASN A 133 -18.97 5.76 6.67
N ARG A 134 -17.66 5.93 7.00
CA ARG A 134 -16.85 7.06 6.54
C ARG A 134 -16.12 6.77 5.21
N LEU A 135 -16.62 5.83 4.42
CA LEU A 135 -16.00 5.47 3.13
C LEU A 135 -15.95 6.66 2.16
N GLU A 136 -17.02 7.46 2.08
CA GLU A 136 -17.05 8.64 1.20
C GLU A 136 -15.95 9.63 1.56
N GLU A 137 -15.74 9.91 2.85
CA GLU A 137 -14.67 10.80 3.33
C GLU A 137 -13.29 10.19 3.04
N ALA A 138 -13.12 8.87 3.24
CA ALA A 138 -11.88 8.19 2.91
C ALA A 138 -11.52 8.28 1.42
N LEU A 139 -12.53 8.10 0.55
CA LEU A 139 -12.38 8.26 -0.90
C LEU A 139 -11.99 9.69 -1.29
N GLU A 140 -12.56 10.71 -0.64
CA GLU A 140 -12.17 12.10 -0.89
C GLU A 140 -10.70 12.34 -0.56
N TYR A 141 -10.20 11.84 0.59
CA TYR A 141 -8.79 11.97 0.95
C TYR A 141 -7.87 11.22 -0.01
N TRP A 142 -8.19 9.98 -0.38
CA TRP A 142 -7.38 9.25 -1.35
C TRP A 142 -7.38 9.91 -2.72
N LYS A 143 -8.51 10.47 -3.15
CA LYS A 143 -8.59 11.26 -4.38
C LYS A 143 -7.70 12.49 -4.32
N MET A 144 -7.78 13.27 -3.24
CA MET A 144 -6.94 14.45 -3.04
C MET A 144 -5.45 14.10 -3.04
N GLY A 145 -5.07 12.99 -2.40
CA GLY A 145 -3.70 12.50 -2.38
C GLY A 145 -3.21 12.07 -3.77
N ALA A 146 -4.02 11.35 -4.53
CA ALA A 146 -3.69 10.95 -5.90
C ALA A 146 -3.54 12.17 -6.84
N GLU A 147 -4.44 13.15 -6.75
CA GLU A 147 -4.36 14.42 -7.50
C GLU A 147 -3.13 15.25 -7.10
N ALA A 148 -2.70 15.17 -5.85
CA ALA A 148 -1.49 15.82 -5.34
C ALA A 148 -0.20 15.04 -5.64
N GLY A 149 -0.28 13.87 -6.29
CA GLY A 149 0.86 13.08 -6.74
C GLY A 149 1.35 12.02 -5.75
N ASP A 150 0.53 11.61 -4.78
CA ASP A 150 0.82 10.43 -3.95
C ASP A 150 0.28 9.16 -4.61
N ASP A 151 1.18 8.41 -5.27
CA ASP A 151 0.84 7.15 -5.94
C ASP A 151 0.24 6.10 -4.97
N ASN A 152 0.51 6.20 -3.66
CA ASN A 152 -0.06 5.28 -2.67
C ASN A 152 -1.58 5.47 -2.53
N CYS A 153 -2.11 6.65 -2.84
CA CYS A 153 -3.54 6.93 -2.80
C CYS A 153 -4.32 6.37 -4.00
N ILE A 154 -3.65 6.12 -5.12
CA ILE A 154 -4.30 5.68 -6.38
C ILE A 154 -4.96 4.31 -6.22
N ALA A 155 -4.22 3.34 -5.66
CA ALA A 155 -4.74 1.99 -5.51
C ALA A 155 -5.95 1.92 -4.57
N PRO A 156 -5.91 2.44 -3.32
CA PRO A 156 -7.06 2.39 -2.44
C PRO A 156 -8.25 3.22 -2.98
N TYR A 157 -8.01 4.36 -3.63
CA TYR A 157 -9.06 5.13 -4.27
C TYR A 157 -9.80 4.30 -5.32
N ASN A 158 -9.07 3.71 -6.26
CA ASN A 158 -9.66 2.89 -7.32
C ASN A 158 -10.28 1.59 -6.79
N GLU A 159 -9.69 1.02 -5.72
CA GLU A 159 -10.19 -0.22 -5.12
C GLU A 159 -11.51 -0.05 -4.39
N HIS A 160 -11.77 1.11 -3.78
CA HIS A 160 -12.94 1.33 -2.94
C HIS A 160 -14.01 2.24 -3.57
N LEU A 161 -13.71 2.87 -4.71
CA LEU A 161 -14.59 3.84 -5.38
C LEU A 161 -16.01 3.30 -5.66
N TYR A 162 -16.14 1.98 -5.87
CA TYR A 162 -17.41 1.35 -6.25
C TYR A 162 -17.87 0.28 -5.24
N GLU A 163 -17.38 0.29 -3.99
CA GLU A 163 -17.76 -0.73 -2.99
C GLU A 163 -19.23 -0.72 -2.61
N ASP A 164 -19.88 0.44 -2.62
CA ASP A 164 -21.29 0.62 -2.23
C ASP A 164 -22.26 0.55 -3.43
N THR A 165 -21.80 0.13 -4.60
CA THR A 165 -22.70 -0.03 -5.76
C THR A 165 -23.58 -1.28 -5.62
N GLU A 166 -24.84 -1.20 -6.06
CA GLU A 166 -25.76 -2.34 -6.09
C GLU A 166 -25.55 -3.23 -7.32
N GLU A 167 -25.12 -2.63 -8.45
CA GLU A 167 -24.92 -3.29 -9.74
C GLU A 167 -23.49 -3.10 -10.26
N PRO A 168 -22.96 -4.06 -11.05
CA PRO A 168 -21.65 -3.90 -11.67
C PRO A 168 -21.59 -2.66 -12.58
N ILE A 169 -20.47 -1.93 -12.51
CA ILE A 169 -20.22 -0.76 -13.35
C ILE A 169 -19.09 -1.07 -14.32
N TYR A 170 -19.34 -0.87 -15.60
CA TYR A 170 -18.34 -1.09 -16.67
C TYR A 170 -17.87 0.22 -17.28
N GLU A 171 -16.56 0.34 -17.44
CA GLU A 171 -15.87 1.43 -18.11
C GLU A 171 -14.94 0.86 -19.18
N GLY A 172 -15.21 1.13 -20.46
CA GLY A 172 -14.38 0.61 -21.54
C GLY A 172 -15.08 0.55 -22.89
N GLU A 173 -14.47 -0.19 -23.81
CA GLU A 173 -14.98 -0.41 -25.14
C GLU A 173 -16.19 -1.36 -25.12
N THR A 174 -17.18 -1.11 -25.98
CA THR A 174 -18.36 -1.95 -26.12
C THR A 174 -18.55 -2.39 -27.57
N ASP A 175 -19.19 -3.54 -27.78
CA ASP A 175 -19.63 -3.97 -29.10
C ASP A 175 -20.90 -3.24 -29.57
N GLU A 176 -21.39 -3.59 -30.78
CA GLU A 176 -22.60 -3.02 -31.37
C GLU A 176 -23.90 -3.21 -30.54
N ASN A 177 -23.89 -4.15 -29.60
CA ASN A 177 -25.00 -4.43 -28.70
C ASN A 177 -24.83 -3.75 -27.32
N GLY A 178 -23.75 -2.96 -27.13
CA GLY A 178 -23.41 -2.31 -25.86
C GLY A 178 -22.81 -3.24 -24.82
N LEU A 179 -22.37 -4.45 -25.20
CA LEU A 179 -21.70 -5.38 -24.29
C LEU A 179 -20.21 -5.06 -24.18
N PRO A 180 -19.56 -5.28 -23.03
CA PRO A 180 -18.13 -5.17 -22.86
C PRO A 180 -17.34 -5.86 -23.98
N HIS A 181 -16.44 -5.14 -24.65
CA HIS A 181 -15.62 -5.65 -25.75
C HIS A 181 -14.29 -4.87 -25.81
N GLY A 182 -13.21 -5.50 -26.31
CA GLY A 182 -11.90 -4.85 -26.33
C GLY A 182 -11.32 -4.70 -24.92
N GLU A 183 -10.75 -3.53 -24.62
CA GLU A 183 -10.17 -3.25 -23.29
C GLU A 183 -11.19 -2.52 -22.41
N GLY A 184 -11.25 -2.91 -21.12
CA GLY A 184 -12.14 -2.25 -20.17
C GLY A 184 -12.01 -2.76 -18.74
N VAL A 185 -12.67 -2.03 -17.85
CA VAL A 185 -12.69 -2.29 -16.41
C VAL A 185 -14.12 -2.55 -15.97
N MET A 186 -14.33 -3.61 -15.19
CA MET A 186 -15.62 -3.92 -14.54
C MET A 186 -15.42 -3.87 -13.02
N TYR A 187 -16.20 -3.06 -12.34
CA TYR A 187 -16.29 -3.00 -10.89
C TYR A 187 -17.50 -3.79 -10.42
N TYR A 188 -17.32 -4.61 -9.40
CA TYR A 188 -18.36 -5.49 -8.89
C TYR A 188 -18.83 -5.05 -7.51
N PRO A 189 -20.16 -5.10 -7.22
CA PRO A 189 -20.66 -4.90 -5.87
C PRO A 189 -20.12 -5.95 -4.92
N LYS A 190 -20.00 -5.60 -3.64
CA LYS A 190 -19.54 -6.54 -2.62
C LYS A 190 -20.59 -7.66 -2.44
N THR A 191 -20.17 -8.90 -2.64
CA THR A 191 -21.00 -10.10 -2.53
C THR A 191 -20.46 -11.04 -1.47
N GLU A 192 -21.19 -12.13 -1.17
CA GLU A 192 -20.69 -13.17 -0.27
C GLU A 192 -19.37 -13.77 -0.77
N LEU A 193 -18.44 -13.95 0.17
CA LEU A 193 -17.15 -14.58 -0.12
C LEU A 193 -17.35 -16.07 -0.43
N LYS A 194 -16.70 -16.54 -1.48
CA LYS A 194 -16.65 -17.95 -1.88
C LYS A 194 -15.24 -18.48 -1.83
N GLU A 195 -15.09 -19.74 -1.49
CA GLU A 195 -13.79 -20.39 -1.51
C GLU A 195 -13.31 -20.59 -2.95
N TRP A 196 -12.09 -20.11 -3.24
CA TRP A 196 -11.40 -20.32 -4.50
C TRP A 196 -9.91 -20.54 -4.22
N CYS A 197 -9.36 -21.66 -4.70
CA CYS A 197 -7.96 -22.03 -4.47
C CYS A 197 -7.53 -22.04 -2.99
N GLY A 198 -8.47 -22.32 -2.06
CA GLY A 198 -8.21 -22.30 -0.62
C GLY A 198 -8.27 -20.93 0.05
N ILE A 199 -8.69 -19.89 -0.67
CA ILE A 199 -8.85 -18.51 -0.17
C ILE A 199 -10.32 -18.10 -0.31
N LYS A 200 -10.88 -17.44 0.70
CA LYS A 200 -12.24 -16.88 0.62
C LYS A 200 -12.22 -15.50 -0.03
N VAL A 201 -12.86 -15.39 -1.19
CA VAL A 201 -12.84 -14.18 -2.02
C VAL A 201 -14.20 -13.90 -2.68
N ALA A 202 -14.42 -12.64 -3.04
CA ALA A 202 -15.48 -12.22 -3.97
C ALA A 202 -14.88 -11.28 -5.02
N PRO A 203 -15.40 -11.26 -6.26
CA PRO A 203 -14.95 -10.32 -7.30
C PRO A 203 -15.06 -8.88 -6.82
N LYS A 204 -14.03 -8.07 -7.06
CA LYS A 204 -13.98 -6.64 -6.75
C LYS A 204 -13.85 -5.79 -8.00
N CYS A 205 -12.81 -6.05 -8.82
CA CYS A 205 -12.54 -5.29 -10.04
C CYS A 205 -11.80 -6.19 -11.02
N TYR A 206 -12.25 -6.18 -12.29
CA TYR A 206 -11.53 -6.80 -13.40
C TYR A 206 -11.09 -5.73 -14.40
N GLU A 207 -9.82 -5.71 -14.72
CA GLU A 207 -9.21 -4.88 -15.76
C GLU A 207 -8.59 -5.78 -16.82
N GLY A 208 -8.96 -5.63 -18.08
CA GLY A 208 -8.42 -6.43 -19.16
C GLY A 208 -9.32 -6.55 -20.37
N GLN A 209 -9.09 -7.62 -21.13
CA GLN A 209 -9.73 -7.87 -22.40
C GLN A 209 -11.10 -8.52 -22.26
N TRP A 210 -12.03 -8.07 -23.09
CA TRP A 210 -13.41 -8.51 -23.14
C TRP A 210 -13.81 -8.96 -24.54
N CYS A 211 -14.68 -9.93 -24.62
CA CYS A 211 -15.25 -10.40 -25.88
C CYS A 211 -16.76 -10.65 -25.71
N HIS A 212 -17.59 -9.76 -26.26
CA HIS A 212 -19.07 -9.85 -26.23
C HIS A 212 -19.62 -10.12 -24.80
N GLY A 213 -19.20 -9.31 -23.83
CA GLY A 213 -19.68 -9.34 -22.45
C GLY A 213 -18.98 -10.31 -21.52
N VAL A 214 -17.99 -11.09 -22.01
CA VAL A 214 -17.24 -12.05 -21.16
C VAL A 214 -15.74 -11.71 -21.13
N LYS A 215 -15.10 -11.99 -19.98
CA LYS A 215 -13.65 -11.84 -19.83
C LYS A 215 -12.93 -12.81 -20.76
N SER A 216 -11.98 -12.31 -21.55
CA SER A 216 -11.24 -13.09 -22.55
C SER A 216 -9.88 -12.47 -22.78
N GLY A 217 -8.87 -13.28 -23.13
CA GLY A 217 -7.50 -12.77 -23.35
C GLY A 217 -6.76 -12.45 -22.05
N LYS A 218 -6.00 -11.37 -22.00
CA LYS A 218 -5.21 -10.98 -20.82
C LYS A 218 -6.03 -10.08 -19.90
N GLY A 219 -5.89 -10.30 -18.59
CA GLY A 219 -6.54 -9.43 -17.61
C GLY A 219 -6.10 -9.69 -16.17
N LYS A 220 -6.47 -8.74 -15.33
CA LYS A 220 -6.23 -8.76 -13.89
C LYS A 220 -7.55 -8.66 -13.14
N MET A 221 -7.80 -9.57 -12.23
CA MET A 221 -8.91 -9.53 -11.28
C MET A 221 -8.37 -9.19 -9.89
N LEU A 222 -8.95 -8.20 -9.25
CA LEU A 222 -8.85 -7.95 -7.81
C LEU A 222 -10.05 -8.55 -7.11
N TYR A 223 -9.84 -9.05 -5.91
CA TYR A 223 -10.88 -9.67 -5.10
C TYR A 223 -11.01 -8.98 -3.74
N PHE A 224 -12.24 -8.92 -3.21
CA PHE A 224 -12.49 -8.74 -1.78
C PHE A 224 -11.98 -9.98 -1.05
N ALA A 225 -11.27 -9.78 0.05
CA ALA A 225 -10.79 -10.86 0.92
C ALA A 225 -11.57 -10.89 2.25
N GLU A 226 -11.27 -11.88 3.11
CA GLU A 226 -11.94 -12.05 4.42
C GLU A 226 -11.64 -10.87 5.37
N ASP A 227 -10.49 -10.24 5.22
CA ASP A 227 -10.09 -9.05 5.98
C ASP A 227 -9.69 -7.88 5.06
N MET A 228 -9.71 -6.68 5.60
CA MET A 228 -9.40 -5.45 4.86
C MET A 228 -7.90 -5.25 4.57
N TRP A 229 -7.04 -6.03 5.20
CA TRP A 229 -5.59 -5.92 5.07
C TRP A 229 -5.03 -6.82 3.97
N SER A 230 -5.80 -7.84 3.57
CA SER A 230 -5.41 -8.77 2.52
C SER A 230 -5.82 -8.26 1.14
N ARG A 231 -4.91 -8.41 0.18
CA ARG A 231 -5.14 -8.16 -1.24
C ARG A 231 -4.95 -9.44 -2.01
N VAL A 232 -6.02 -9.91 -2.63
CA VAL A 232 -5.99 -11.09 -3.48
C VAL A 232 -6.17 -10.66 -4.92
N SER A 233 -5.30 -11.12 -5.81
CA SER A 233 -5.37 -10.81 -7.23
C SER A 233 -5.01 -12.02 -8.10
N TYR A 234 -5.66 -12.11 -9.25
CA TYR A 234 -5.24 -12.99 -10.33
C TYR A 234 -4.85 -12.15 -11.55
N THR A 235 -3.73 -12.45 -12.15
CA THR A 235 -3.26 -11.84 -13.40
C THR A 235 -2.87 -12.94 -14.37
N GLY A 236 -3.47 -12.97 -15.56
CA GLY A 236 -3.20 -14.05 -16.52
C GLY A 236 -4.15 -14.07 -17.69
N ASP A 237 -4.24 -15.27 -18.30
CA ASP A 237 -5.13 -15.55 -19.41
C ASP A 237 -6.55 -15.83 -18.89
N TRP A 238 -7.54 -15.35 -19.65
CA TRP A 238 -8.96 -15.49 -19.39
C TRP A 238 -9.69 -16.08 -20.58
N LYS A 239 -10.67 -16.91 -20.31
CA LYS A 239 -11.58 -17.43 -21.33
C LYS A 239 -12.95 -17.71 -20.73
N ASN A 240 -13.99 -17.11 -21.32
CA ASN A 240 -15.37 -17.27 -20.86
C ASN A 240 -15.51 -17.01 -19.35
N ASP A 241 -15.02 -15.86 -18.88
CA ASP A 241 -15.03 -15.41 -17.48
C ASP A 241 -14.17 -16.19 -16.49
N MET A 242 -13.40 -17.20 -16.94
CA MET A 242 -12.58 -18.04 -16.08
C MET A 242 -11.09 -17.89 -16.38
N PRO A 243 -10.21 -17.97 -15.36
CA PRO A 243 -8.79 -18.19 -15.55
C PRO A 243 -8.51 -19.40 -16.46
N GLU A 244 -7.70 -19.20 -17.48
CA GLU A 244 -7.34 -20.24 -18.47
C GLU A 244 -5.91 -20.01 -18.96
N GLY A 245 -5.19 -21.08 -19.36
CA GLY A 245 -3.83 -20.92 -19.86
C GLY A 245 -2.83 -20.63 -18.74
N THR A 246 -2.06 -19.54 -18.84
CA THR A 246 -1.05 -19.20 -17.83
C THR A 246 -1.46 -18.02 -16.97
N GLY A 247 -1.19 -18.10 -15.66
CA GLY A 247 -1.54 -17.01 -14.76
C GLY A 247 -0.89 -17.09 -13.39
N GLN A 248 -1.02 -15.98 -12.67
CA GLN A 248 -0.51 -15.78 -11.33
C GLN A 248 -1.65 -15.42 -10.39
N LEU A 249 -1.79 -16.17 -9.31
CA LEU A 249 -2.61 -15.82 -8.15
C LEU A 249 -1.67 -15.30 -7.05
N CYS A 250 -1.96 -14.13 -6.50
CA CYS A 250 -1.16 -13.50 -5.46
C CYS A 250 -2.04 -13.06 -4.30
N GLU A 251 -1.59 -13.35 -3.08
CA GLU A 251 -2.12 -12.77 -1.85
C GLU A 251 -1.03 -11.94 -1.18
N CYS A 252 -1.37 -10.70 -0.87
CA CYS A 252 -0.48 -9.75 -0.19
C CYS A 252 -1.17 -9.23 1.08
N PHE A 253 -0.38 -8.93 2.10
CA PHE A 253 -0.81 -8.23 3.30
C PHE A 253 -0.37 -6.77 3.23
N ILE A 254 -1.27 -5.83 3.57
CA ILE A 254 -0.97 -4.40 3.63
C ILE A 254 -0.44 -4.05 5.02
N ASP A 255 0.81 -3.61 5.09
CA ASP A 255 1.32 -2.90 6.27
C ASP A 255 1.10 -1.40 6.07
N VAL A 256 0.01 -0.88 6.60
CA VAL A 256 -0.38 0.54 6.46
C VAL A 256 0.67 1.47 7.08
N LYS A 257 1.31 1.06 8.18
CA LYS A 257 2.32 1.87 8.86
C LYS A 257 3.57 2.04 8.00
N LYS A 258 4.01 0.97 7.35
CA LYS A 258 5.18 1.00 6.46
C LYS A 258 4.83 1.38 5.02
N GLN A 259 3.52 1.48 4.70
CA GLN A 259 3.04 1.67 3.32
C GLN A 259 3.63 0.64 2.35
N THR A 260 3.65 -0.64 2.77
CA THR A 260 4.22 -1.73 1.98
C THR A 260 3.23 -2.89 1.83
N LEU A 261 3.31 -3.56 0.69
CA LEU A 261 2.64 -4.84 0.44
C LEU A 261 3.63 -5.97 0.73
N GLU A 262 3.29 -6.85 1.66
CA GLU A 262 4.03 -8.07 1.93
C GLU A 262 3.32 -9.24 1.26
N GLU A 263 3.98 -9.86 0.28
CA GLU A 263 3.46 -11.06 -0.37
C GLU A 263 3.44 -12.23 0.61
N THR A 264 2.25 -12.76 0.87
CA THR A 264 1.99 -13.88 1.79
C THR A 264 1.85 -15.20 1.06
N TYR A 265 1.36 -15.15 -0.18
CA TYR A 265 1.18 -16.32 -1.03
C TYR A 265 1.27 -15.94 -2.50
N ARG A 266 1.86 -16.81 -3.33
CA ARG A 266 1.83 -16.71 -4.79
C ARG A 266 1.78 -18.09 -5.41
N TYR A 267 0.98 -18.22 -6.46
CA TYR A 267 1.02 -19.33 -7.40
C TYR A 267 1.24 -18.78 -8.80
N GLU A 268 2.16 -19.38 -9.53
CA GLU A 268 2.43 -19.12 -10.94
C GLU A 268 2.40 -20.44 -11.71
N GLY A 269 1.52 -20.57 -12.70
CA GLY A 269 1.39 -21.84 -13.42
C GLY A 269 0.23 -21.87 -14.40
N ASP A 270 -0.13 -23.11 -14.76
CA ASP A 270 -1.20 -23.39 -15.70
C ASP A 270 -2.56 -23.41 -15.02
N TRP A 271 -3.58 -22.98 -15.76
CA TRP A 271 -4.96 -22.86 -15.33
C TRP A 271 -5.91 -23.45 -16.37
N VAL A 272 -6.92 -24.16 -15.90
CA VAL A 272 -8.01 -24.68 -16.74
C VAL A 272 -9.34 -24.46 -16.03
N ALA A 273 -10.24 -23.73 -16.69
CA ALA A 273 -11.59 -23.42 -16.19
C ALA A 273 -11.62 -22.92 -14.75
N GLY A 274 -10.68 -22.05 -14.37
CA GLY A 274 -10.59 -21.40 -13.05
C GLY A 274 -9.85 -22.19 -11.97
N SER A 275 -9.34 -23.40 -12.27
CA SER A 275 -8.58 -24.23 -11.34
C SER A 275 -7.10 -24.30 -11.74
N ARG A 276 -6.21 -24.43 -10.75
CA ARG A 276 -4.79 -24.72 -10.99
C ARG A 276 -4.66 -26.11 -11.60
N GLU A 277 -3.96 -26.19 -12.72
CA GLU A 277 -3.79 -27.42 -13.50
C GLU A 277 -2.36 -27.44 -14.05
N GLY A 278 -1.85 -28.63 -14.45
CA GLY A 278 -0.53 -28.73 -15.08
C GLY A 278 0.62 -28.37 -14.13
N PHE A 279 1.70 -27.79 -14.68
CA PHE A 279 2.87 -27.42 -13.88
C PHE A 279 2.70 -26.04 -13.23
N GLY A 280 3.08 -25.95 -11.95
CA GLY A 280 3.02 -24.67 -11.24
C GLY A 280 4.05 -24.53 -10.13
N VAL A 281 4.31 -23.28 -9.79
CA VAL A 281 5.22 -22.87 -8.71
C VAL A 281 4.41 -22.13 -7.66
N GLU A 282 4.41 -22.65 -6.44
CA GLU A 282 3.81 -22.02 -5.28
C GLU A 282 4.89 -21.40 -4.41
N THR A 283 4.72 -20.15 -4.01
CA THR A 283 5.60 -19.44 -3.06
C THR A 283 4.81 -19.14 -1.80
N LEU A 284 5.32 -19.59 -0.66
CA LEU A 284 4.71 -19.40 0.65
C LEU A 284 5.23 -18.13 1.35
N LYS A 285 4.53 -17.68 2.40
CA LYS A 285 4.90 -16.50 3.22
C LYS A 285 6.35 -16.54 3.72
N ASP A 286 6.85 -17.71 4.09
CA ASP A 286 8.24 -17.91 4.53
C ASP A 286 9.25 -18.02 3.37
N LYS A 287 8.82 -17.67 2.15
CA LYS A 287 9.61 -17.66 0.92
C LYS A 287 10.09 -19.05 0.47
N ARG A 288 9.53 -20.13 1.02
CA ARG A 288 9.70 -21.46 0.42
C ARG A 288 8.93 -21.53 -0.89
N THR A 289 9.52 -22.15 -1.90
CA THR A 289 8.87 -22.44 -3.18
C THR A 289 8.62 -23.93 -3.35
N ILE A 290 7.48 -24.27 -3.93
CA ILE A 290 7.09 -25.64 -4.26
C ILE A 290 6.79 -25.72 -5.74
N MET A 291 7.52 -26.54 -6.46
CA MET A 291 7.39 -26.78 -7.90
C MET A 291 6.84 -28.19 -8.11
N CYS A 292 5.62 -28.32 -8.59
CA CYS A 292 4.98 -29.61 -8.81
C CYS A 292 3.88 -29.53 -9.86
N TYR A 293 3.29 -30.68 -10.18
CA TYR A 293 2.07 -30.75 -10.97
C TYR A 293 0.84 -30.54 -10.10
N TRP A 294 -0.20 -29.98 -10.71
CA TRP A 294 -1.48 -29.68 -10.10
C TRP A 294 -2.60 -30.33 -10.91
N VAL A 295 -3.60 -30.82 -10.23
CA VAL A 295 -4.84 -31.35 -10.83
C VAL A 295 -6.01 -30.87 -9.99
N SER A 296 -6.89 -30.05 -10.60
CA SER A 296 -8.09 -29.50 -9.95
C SER A 296 -7.77 -28.88 -8.58
N ASP A 297 -6.81 -27.95 -8.54
CA ASP A 297 -6.34 -27.21 -7.34
C ASP A 297 -5.56 -28.05 -6.30
N ARG A 298 -5.25 -29.31 -6.59
CA ARG A 298 -4.48 -30.18 -5.69
C ARG A 298 -3.10 -30.47 -6.26
N LYS A 299 -2.09 -30.47 -5.39
CA LYS A 299 -0.74 -30.89 -5.76
C LYS A 299 -0.71 -32.39 -6.01
N GLN A 300 -0.05 -32.82 -7.07
CA GLN A 300 0.02 -34.23 -7.45
C GLN A 300 1.39 -34.63 -7.94
N GLY A 301 1.80 -35.86 -7.57
CA GLY A 301 3.03 -36.50 -8.04
C GLY A 301 4.30 -35.91 -7.43
N GLU A 302 5.41 -36.16 -8.13
CA GLU A 302 6.72 -35.70 -7.67
C GLU A 302 6.90 -34.18 -7.84
N GLY A 303 7.60 -33.56 -6.90
CA GLY A 303 7.95 -32.16 -6.99
C GLY A 303 9.16 -31.78 -6.15
N LEU A 304 9.53 -30.52 -6.22
CA LEU A 304 10.68 -29.94 -5.57
C LEU A 304 10.25 -28.81 -4.64
N MET A 305 10.63 -28.89 -3.38
CA MET A 305 10.53 -27.75 -2.44
C MET A 305 11.91 -27.13 -2.27
N GLN A 306 12.01 -25.82 -2.45
CA GLN A 306 13.23 -25.03 -2.21
C GLN A 306 13.02 -24.08 -1.05
N ARG A 307 14.00 -23.98 -0.16
CA ARG A 307 14.05 -23.02 0.95
C ARG A 307 14.83 -21.76 0.57
N PRO A 308 14.61 -20.64 1.30
CA PRO A 308 15.37 -19.41 1.09
C PRO A 308 16.90 -19.57 1.27
N ASP A 309 17.33 -20.55 2.07
CA ASP A 309 18.75 -20.88 2.27
C ASP A 309 19.36 -21.67 1.08
N GLY A 310 18.59 -21.88 0.01
CA GLY A 310 19.00 -22.60 -1.20
C GLY A 310 18.91 -24.12 -1.12
N LYS A 311 18.55 -24.69 0.05
CA LYS A 311 18.36 -26.13 0.18
C LYS A 311 17.08 -26.58 -0.52
N SER A 312 17.17 -27.71 -1.24
CA SER A 312 16.06 -28.29 -1.97
C SER A 312 15.74 -29.70 -1.48
N PHE A 313 14.46 -30.03 -1.48
CA PHE A 313 13.93 -31.33 -1.04
C PHE A 313 12.97 -31.85 -2.11
N ARG A 314 13.12 -33.11 -2.49
CA ARG A 314 12.12 -33.80 -3.34
C ARG A 314 11.02 -34.36 -2.46
N GLY A 315 9.79 -34.28 -2.91
CA GLY A 315 8.61 -34.83 -2.26
C GLY A 315 7.64 -35.40 -3.27
N VAL A 316 6.67 -36.17 -2.76
CA VAL A 316 5.54 -36.67 -3.53
C VAL A 316 4.27 -36.19 -2.86
N TRP A 317 3.33 -35.69 -3.65
CA TRP A 317 2.00 -35.27 -3.22
C TRP A 317 0.97 -36.18 -3.85
N ASP A 318 0.15 -36.82 -3.05
CA ASP A 318 -0.85 -37.82 -3.46
C ASP A 318 -2.28 -37.42 -3.01
N GLU A 319 -2.57 -36.12 -2.87
CA GLU A 319 -3.88 -35.64 -2.41
C GLU A 319 -4.77 -35.10 -3.54
#